data_a7d8c05aa13381a6e74d7b2d22fe76dc
#
_entry.id   a7d8c05aa13381a6e74d7b2d22fe76dc
#
_cell.length_a   1.000
_cell.length_b   1.000
_cell.length_c   1.000
_cell.angle_alpha   90.00
_cell.angle_beta   90.00
_cell.angle_gamma   90.00
#
_symmetry.space_group_name_H-M   'P 1'
#
loop_
_entity.id
_entity.type
_entity.pdbx_description
1 polymer ?
#
loop_
_entity_poly.entity_id
_entity_poly.type
_entity_poly.pdbx_seq_one_letter_code
_entity_poly.pdbx_strand_id
1 'polypeptide(L)'
;MNILCFGDSNTYGYRPDGTGRFDEKTRWTYLLQKKFGNRHRIIEEGLCGRTTIFSDAFREGRRGLDQIGITIETHNPIDLLILMLGTNDCKTHFNASSKTIAKGLIQVIEKAKKYSSQPFELLIISPIHLGNGVGDDDFDPEFDLASEQVSRQLAQEYRKVATHYHAGFLDASKIALPSEIDREHLDESGHAALADAIYKTITESGLLEKGMDSSFCHIA
;
A
#
# COMPACT_ATOMS: atom_id res chain seq x y z
N MET A 1 17.44 -5.13 -8.05
CA MET A 1 16.69 -5.29 -6.79
C MET A 1 15.23 -5.52 -7.10
N ASN A 2 14.56 -6.36 -6.32
CA ASN A 2 13.14 -6.66 -6.44
C ASN A 2 12.35 -5.81 -5.43
N ILE A 3 11.47 -4.96 -5.93
CA ILE A 3 10.62 -4.07 -5.15
C ILE A 3 9.18 -4.58 -5.26
N LEU A 4 8.65 -5.12 -4.17
CA LEU A 4 7.29 -5.63 -4.11
C LEU A 4 6.32 -4.53 -3.65
N CYS A 5 5.32 -4.22 -4.47
CA CYS A 5 4.27 -3.24 -4.18
C CYS A 5 2.99 -4.00 -3.78
N PHE A 6 2.77 -4.20 -2.48
CA PHE A 6 1.62 -4.92 -1.97
C PHE A 6 0.56 -3.93 -1.47
N GLY A 7 -0.62 -3.95 -2.10
CA GLY A 7 -1.69 -3.00 -1.81
C GLY A 7 -3.08 -3.43 -2.28
N ASP A 8 -3.99 -2.50 -2.23
CA ASP A 8 -5.41 -2.67 -2.57
C ASP A 8 -5.75 -2.20 -4.00
N SER A 9 -6.95 -1.68 -4.21
CA SER A 9 -7.44 -1.16 -5.50
C SER A 9 -6.61 0.02 -6.02
N ASN A 10 -6.09 0.88 -5.16
CA ASN A 10 -5.21 1.98 -5.56
C ASN A 10 -3.83 1.49 -6.05
N THR A 11 -3.38 0.32 -5.61
CA THR A 11 -2.20 -0.35 -6.18
C THR A 11 -2.54 -1.14 -7.43
N TYR A 12 -3.71 -1.79 -7.46
CA TYR A 12 -4.23 -2.46 -8.66
C TYR A 12 -4.45 -1.48 -9.83
N GLY A 13 -4.78 -0.21 -9.52
CA GLY A 13 -5.11 0.81 -10.51
C GLY A 13 -6.57 0.71 -10.97
N TYR A 14 -7.50 0.54 -10.02
CA TYR A 14 -8.93 0.57 -10.29
C TYR A 14 -9.34 1.97 -10.78
N ARG A 15 -10.20 2.02 -11.79
CA ARG A 15 -10.70 3.28 -12.36
C ARG A 15 -11.88 3.80 -11.55
N PRO A 16 -11.88 5.07 -11.13
CA PRO A 16 -12.98 5.66 -10.36
C PRO A 16 -14.35 5.61 -11.07
N ASP A 17 -14.34 5.56 -12.40
CA ASP A 17 -15.57 5.47 -13.22
C ASP A 17 -16.19 4.06 -13.28
N GLY A 18 -15.62 3.11 -12.55
CA GLY A 18 -16.14 1.73 -12.50
C GLY A 18 -15.85 0.90 -13.75
N THR A 19 -15.15 1.44 -14.76
CA THR A 19 -14.90 0.74 -16.04
C THR A 19 -13.74 -0.26 -15.99
N GLY A 20 -13.25 -0.56 -14.78
CA GLY A 20 -12.25 -1.61 -14.56
C GLY A 20 -10.89 -1.09 -14.12
N ARG A 21 -9.84 -1.40 -14.85
CA ARG A 21 -8.45 -1.12 -14.49
C ARG A 21 -7.82 -0.12 -15.46
N PHE A 22 -7.07 0.84 -14.93
CA PHE A 22 -6.23 1.69 -15.78
C PHE A 22 -5.23 0.84 -16.59
N ASP A 23 -4.89 1.32 -17.77
CA ASP A 23 -3.82 0.72 -18.54
C ASP A 23 -2.50 0.73 -17.75
N GLU A 24 -1.56 -0.08 -18.21
CA GLU A 24 -0.28 -0.23 -17.54
C GLU A 24 0.44 1.10 -17.37
N LYS A 25 0.39 1.97 -18.38
CA LYS A 25 1.18 3.21 -18.42
C LYS A 25 0.67 4.30 -17.48
N THR A 26 -0.54 4.17 -16.98
CA THR A 26 -1.17 5.09 -16.03
C THR A 26 -0.88 4.72 -14.58
N ARG A 27 -0.76 3.42 -14.27
CA ARG A 27 -0.61 2.94 -12.89
C ARG A 27 0.70 3.40 -12.26
N TRP A 28 0.65 3.82 -10.99
CA TRP A 28 1.83 4.32 -10.28
C TRP A 28 2.99 3.31 -10.22
N THR A 29 2.69 2.03 -10.18
CA THR A 29 3.68 0.95 -10.18
C THR A 29 4.51 0.91 -11.47
N TYR A 30 3.86 1.04 -12.62
CA TYR A 30 4.54 1.14 -13.90
C TYR A 30 5.34 2.45 -14.04
N LEU A 31 4.74 3.57 -13.61
CA LEU A 31 5.41 4.87 -13.62
C LEU A 31 6.67 4.84 -12.74
N LEU A 32 6.60 4.16 -11.59
CA LEU A 32 7.76 3.92 -10.73
C LEU A 32 8.80 3.04 -11.42
N GLN A 33 8.39 1.97 -12.12
CA GLN A 33 9.30 1.13 -12.93
C GLN A 33 10.04 1.97 -13.97
N LYS A 34 9.35 2.88 -14.67
CA LYS A 34 9.99 3.78 -15.65
C LYS A 34 11.05 4.68 -15.01
N LYS A 35 10.79 5.21 -13.81
CA LYS A 35 11.73 6.08 -13.11
C LYS A 35 13.00 5.33 -12.68
N PHE A 36 12.86 4.10 -12.22
CA PHE A 36 14.00 3.26 -11.85
C PHE A 36 14.72 2.63 -13.07
N GLY A 37 14.05 2.56 -14.22
CA GLY A 37 14.57 1.87 -15.40
C GLY A 37 14.78 0.37 -15.14
N ASN A 38 15.80 -0.21 -15.79
CA ASN A 38 16.08 -1.65 -15.70
C ASN A 38 16.91 -2.05 -14.46
N ARG A 39 17.30 -1.10 -13.62
CA ARG A 39 18.11 -1.39 -12.42
C ARG A 39 17.34 -2.09 -11.31
N HIS A 40 16.04 -1.88 -11.26
CA HIS A 40 15.13 -2.45 -10.27
C HIS A 40 13.92 -3.05 -10.97
N ARG A 41 13.37 -4.12 -10.40
CA ARG A 41 12.14 -4.74 -10.86
C ARG A 41 11.01 -4.37 -9.90
N ILE A 42 9.99 -3.72 -10.40
CA ILE A 42 8.75 -3.46 -9.66
C ILE A 42 7.81 -4.64 -9.85
N ILE A 43 7.37 -5.22 -8.75
CA ILE A 43 6.41 -6.34 -8.71
C ILE A 43 5.10 -5.78 -8.19
N GLU A 44 4.08 -5.76 -9.05
CA GLU A 44 2.78 -5.18 -8.76
C GLU A 44 1.85 -6.26 -8.17
N GLU A 45 1.48 -6.10 -6.90
CA GLU A 45 0.60 -7.00 -6.15
C GLU A 45 -0.58 -6.21 -5.55
N GLY A 46 -1.33 -5.52 -6.41
CA GLY A 46 -2.58 -4.84 -6.08
C GLY A 46 -3.79 -5.76 -6.21
N LEU A 47 -4.70 -5.74 -5.23
CA LEU A 47 -5.96 -6.48 -5.27
C LEU A 47 -7.10 -5.62 -4.73
N CYS A 48 -8.12 -5.34 -5.55
CA CYS A 48 -9.30 -4.57 -5.14
C CYS A 48 -9.99 -5.18 -3.92
N GLY A 49 -10.30 -4.35 -2.93
CA GLY A 49 -10.94 -4.81 -1.70
C GLY A 49 -10.00 -5.42 -0.67
N ARG A 50 -8.67 -5.44 -0.91
CA ARG A 50 -7.73 -6.03 0.05
C ARG A 50 -7.69 -5.24 1.35
N THR A 51 -7.91 -5.94 2.45
CA THR A 51 -7.77 -5.45 3.83
C THR A 51 -6.41 -5.82 4.42
N THR A 52 -6.10 -5.34 5.61
CA THR A 52 -4.95 -5.85 6.38
C THR A 52 -5.23 -7.25 6.95
N ILE A 53 -6.18 -7.36 7.89
CA ILE A 53 -6.45 -8.61 8.63
C ILE A 53 -7.92 -9.05 8.60
N PHE A 54 -8.81 -8.26 8.06
CA PHE A 54 -10.24 -8.56 8.09
C PHE A 54 -10.64 -9.48 6.93
N SER A 55 -11.44 -10.48 7.24
CA SER A 55 -12.12 -11.28 6.22
C SER A 55 -13.38 -10.54 5.79
N ASP A 56 -13.46 -10.22 4.51
CA ASP A 56 -14.64 -9.57 3.94
C ASP A 56 -15.71 -10.64 3.63
N ALA A 57 -16.88 -10.50 4.26
CA ALA A 57 -17.99 -11.44 4.07
C ALA A 57 -18.61 -11.35 2.67
N PHE A 58 -18.44 -10.20 1.98
CA PHE A 58 -19.01 -9.96 0.66
C PHE A 58 -18.01 -10.25 -0.47
N ARG A 59 -16.71 -10.34 -0.14
CA ARG A 59 -15.64 -10.57 -1.12
C ARG A 59 -14.60 -11.54 -0.58
N GLU A 60 -14.71 -12.81 -0.96
CA GLU A 60 -13.78 -13.85 -0.54
C GLU A 60 -12.32 -13.53 -0.95
N GLY A 61 -11.38 -13.95 -0.11
CA GLY A 61 -9.94 -13.86 -0.41
C GLY A 61 -9.37 -12.45 -0.36
N ARG A 62 -9.96 -11.53 0.44
CA ARG A 62 -9.47 -10.14 0.53
C ARG A 62 -8.58 -9.87 1.74
N ARG A 63 -8.41 -10.83 2.62
CA ARG A 63 -7.56 -10.70 3.80
C ARG A 63 -6.08 -10.72 3.41
N GLY A 64 -5.42 -9.55 3.46
CA GLY A 64 -4.02 -9.40 3.09
C GLY A 64 -3.07 -10.26 3.92
N LEU A 65 -3.38 -10.45 5.21
CA LEU A 65 -2.61 -11.34 6.08
C LEU A 65 -2.51 -12.76 5.54
N ASP A 66 -3.53 -13.29 4.86
CA ASP A 66 -3.49 -14.64 4.31
C ASP A 66 -2.64 -14.72 3.03
N GLN A 67 -2.53 -13.63 2.30
CA GLN A 67 -1.87 -13.57 1.01
C GLN A 67 -0.38 -13.22 1.11
N ILE A 68 0.01 -12.31 2.02
CA ILE A 68 1.35 -11.73 2.03
C ILE A 68 2.45 -12.80 2.12
N GLY A 69 2.27 -13.86 2.92
CA GLY A 69 3.27 -14.94 3.03
C GLY A 69 3.51 -15.63 1.70
N ILE A 70 2.44 -16.05 1.02
CA ILE A 70 2.50 -16.70 -0.29
C ILE A 70 3.13 -15.76 -1.33
N THR A 71 2.73 -14.49 -1.32
CA THR A 71 3.28 -13.48 -2.23
C THR A 71 4.79 -13.30 -2.04
N ILE A 72 5.24 -13.18 -0.80
CA ILE A 72 6.68 -13.08 -0.49
C ILE A 72 7.43 -14.33 -0.98
N GLU A 73 6.96 -15.53 -0.66
CA GLU A 73 7.61 -16.79 -1.11
C GLU A 73 7.69 -16.88 -2.63
N THR A 74 6.63 -16.49 -3.34
CA THR A 74 6.57 -16.53 -4.81
C THR A 74 7.59 -15.59 -5.47
N HIS A 75 7.85 -14.44 -4.83
CA HIS A 75 8.70 -13.39 -5.40
C HIS A 75 10.08 -13.26 -4.75
N ASN A 76 10.42 -14.12 -3.80
CA ASN A 76 11.75 -14.12 -3.18
C ASN A 76 12.89 -14.19 -4.22
N PRO A 77 14.03 -13.54 -3.98
CA PRO A 77 14.29 -12.62 -2.88
C PRO A 77 13.67 -11.24 -3.11
N ILE A 78 13.14 -10.63 -2.04
CA ILE A 78 12.63 -9.24 -2.04
C ILE A 78 13.66 -8.33 -1.36
N ASP A 79 13.95 -7.19 -1.97
CA ASP A 79 14.88 -6.19 -1.42
C ASP A 79 14.14 -5.04 -0.73
N LEU A 80 12.95 -4.65 -1.24
CA LEU A 80 12.09 -3.63 -0.66
C LEU A 80 10.62 -4.05 -0.74
N LEU A 81 9.91 -4.01 0.38
CA LEU A 81 8.46 -4.12 0.45
C LEU A 81 7.85 -2.71 0.57
N ILE A 82 7.04 -2.31 -0.42
CA ILE A 82 6.16 -1.15 -0.35
C ILE A 82 4.77 -1.65 0.03
N LEU A 83 4.27 -1.20 1.18
CA LEU A 83 3.01 -1.67 1.76
C LEU A 83 2.02 -0.50 1.85
N MET A 84 0.93 -0.56 1.07
CA MET A 84 -0.15 0.43 1.06
C MET A 84 -1.50 -0.28 1.17
N LEU A 85 -2.01 -0.38 2.39
CA LEU A 85 -3.29 -0.99 2.77
C LEU A 85 -3.98 -0.15 3.84
N GLY A 86 -5.26 -0.39 4.06
CA GLY A 86 -6.03 0.22 5.15
C GLY A 86 -7.32 0.91 4.71
N THR A 87 -7.48 1.26 3.44
CA THR A 87 -8.70 1.86 2.91
C THR A 87 -9.91 0.94 3.16
N ASN A 88 -9.82 -0.32 2.74
CA ASN A 88 -10.90 -1.29 2.89
C ASN A 88 -11.17 -1.69 4.35
N ASP A 89 -10.20 -1.54 5.22
CA ASP A 89 -10.36 -1.77 6.66
C ASP A 89 -11.26 -0.72 7.32
N CYS A 90 -11.47 0.43 6.65
CA CYS A 90 -12.37 1.50 7.11
C CYS A 90 -13.84 1.20 6.83
N LYS A 91 -14.19 0.13 6.11
CA LYS A 91 -15.58 -0.24 5.81
C LYS A 91 -16.41 -0.40 7.09
N THR A 92 -17.67 0.04 7.02
CA THR A 92 -18.58 0.10 8.15
C THR A 92 -18.75 -1.22 8.88
N HIS A 93 -18.84 -2.33 8.14
CA HIS A 93 -19.08 -3.66 8.69
C HIS A 93 -17.88 -4.21 9.50
N PHE A 94 -16.68 -3.64 9.36
CA PHE A 94 -15.54 -3.99 10.22
C PHE A 94 -15.53 -3.19 11.53
N ASN A 95 -16.12 -2.01 11.54
CA ASN A 95 -16.17 -1.11 12.70
C ASN A 95 -14.79 -0.98 13.39
N ALA A 96 -13.74 -0.82 12.60
CA ALA A 96 -12.38 -0.84 13.08
C ALA A 96 -11.85 0.57 13.33
N SER A 97 -11.17 0.77 14.46
CA SER A 97 -10.44 2.01 14.69
C SER A 97 -9.11 2.04 13.91
N SER A 98 -8.59 3.23 13.62
CA SER A 98 -7.27 3.43 13.01
C SER A 98 -6.15 2.68 13.75
N LYS A 99 -6.23 2.58 15.08
CA LYS A 99 -5.30 1.80 15.90
C LYS A 99 -5.41 0.30 15.67
N THR A 100 -6.63 -0.21 15.48
CA THR A 100 -6.85 -1.63 15.17
C THR A 100 -6.32 -1.97 13.78
N ILE A 101 -6.55 -1.09 12.81
CA ILE A 101 -6.03 -1.24 11.45
C ILE A 101 -4.49 -1.23 11.45
N ALA A 102 -3.87 -0.33 12.20
CA ALA A 102 -2.41 -0.29 12.37
C ALA A 102 -1.84 -1.57 13.00
N LYS A 103 -2.55 -2.18 13.98
CA LYS A 103 -2.18 -3.50 14.50
C LYS A 103 -2.30 -4.59 13.43
N GLY A 104 -3.29 -4.49 12.56
CA GLY A 104 -3.42 -5.36 11.40
C GLY A 104 -2.24 -5.24 10.44
N LEU A 105 -1.81 -4.02 10.14
CA LEU A 105 -0.63 -3.76 9.33
C LEU A 105 0.64 -4.40 9.93
N ILE A 106 0.82 -4.33 11.25
CA ILE A 106 1.92 -5.00 11.96
C ILE A 106 1.90 -6.51 11.70
N GLN A 107 0.73 -7.16 11.78
CA GLN A 107 0.62 -8.60 11.52
C GLN A 107 1.02 -8.95 10.08
N VAL A 108 0.66 -8.11 9.10
CA VAL A 108 1.07 -8.28 7.70
C VAL A 108 2.59 -8.16 7.56
N ILE A 109 3.22 -7.16 8.21
CA ILE A 109 4.67 -6.95 8.20
C ILE A 109 5.40 -8.14 8.81
N GLU A 110 4.98 -8.60 9.99
CA GLU A 110 5.60 -9.74 10.67
C GLU A 110 5.50 -11.03 9.84
N LYS A 111 4.34 -11.25 9.20
CA LYS A 111 4.19 -12.38 8.30
C LYS A 111 5.07 -12.26 7.06
N ALA A 112 5.18 -11.07 6.46
CA ALA A 112 6.11 -10.84 5.35
C ALA A 112 7.56 -11.17 5.74
N LYS A 113 8.03 -10.70 6.90
CA LYS A 113 9.38 -10.99 7.41
C LYS A 113 9.60 -12.48 7.64
N LYS A 114 8.60 -13.19 8.17
CA LYS A 114 8.68 -14.63 8.44
C LYS A 114 8.87 -15.46 7.16
N TYR A 115 8.27 -15.05 6.04
CA TYR A 115 8.27 -15.78 4.77
C TYR A 115 9.34 -15.30 3.79
N SER A 116 10.05 -14.23 4.13
CA SER A 116 11.16 -13.74 3.32
C SER A 116 12.40 -14.60 3.48
N SER A 117 13.09 -14.87 2.37
CA SER A 117 14.35 -15.63 2.35
C SER A 117 15.56 -14.82 2.81
N GLN A 118 15.40 -13.48 2.93
CA GLN A 118 16.43 -12.55 3.37
C GLN A 118 15.79 -11.32 4.03
N PRO A 119 16.53 -10.52 4.83
CA PRO A 119 16.06 -9.21 5.27
C PRO A 119 15.73 -8.32 4.08
N PHE A 120 14.70 -7.49 4.21
CA PHE A 120 14.30 -6.49 3.21
C PHE A 120 14.03 -5.15 3.88
N GLU A 121 14.18 -4.06 3.10
CA GLU A 121 13.76 -2.73 3.52
C GLU A 121 12.24 -2.59 3.41
N LEU A 122 11.66 -1.70 4.21
CA LEU A 122 10.21 -1.49 4.28
C LEU A 122 9.87 -0.02 4.03
N LEU A 123 8.91 0.23 3.13
CA LEU A 123 8.25 1.52 2.97
C LEU A 123 6.76 1.35 3.27
N ILE A 124 6.30 2.01 4.32
CA ILE A 124 4.88 2.05 4.69
C ILE A 124 4.26 3.30 4.07
N ILE A 125 3.20 3.12 3.29
CA ILE A 125 2.42 4.21 2.73
C ILE A 125 1.05 4.22 3.40
N SER A 126 0.72 5.31 4.10
CA SER A 126 -0.66 5.54 4.51
C SER A 126 -1.49 5.87 3.28
N PRO A 127 -2.66 5.23 3.07
CA PRO A 127 -3.51 5.51 1.91
C PRO A 127 -3.93 6.98 1.81
N ILE A 128 -4.43 7.38 0.65
CA ILE A 128 -5.20 8.62 0.51
C ILE A 128 -6.41 8.58 1.43
N HIS A 129 -6.93 9.75 1.82
CA HIS A 129 -8.16 9.81 2.60
C HIS A 129 -9.36 9.39 1.73
N LEU A 130 -10.35 8.79 2.36
CA LEU A 130 -11.68 8.73 1.77
C LEU A 130 -12.22 10.16 1.62
N GLY A 131 -12.86 10.44 0.49
CA GLY A 131 -13.47 11.72 0.20
C GLY A 131 -14.71 11.98 1.05
N ASN A 132 -15.08 13.26 1.22
CA ASN A 132 -16.27 13.63 1.97
C ASN A 132 -17.52 13.06 1.30
N GLY A 133 -18.37 12.40 2.08
CA GLY A 133 -19.61 11.80 1.59
C GLY A 133 -19.38 10.56 0.71
N VAL A 134 -18.29 9.84 0.89
CA VAL A 134 -18.02 8.59 0.17
C VAL A 134 -19.11 7.55 0.40
N GLY A 135 -19.83 7.61 1.50
CA GLY A 135 -20.96 6.73 1.84
C GLY A 135 -22.33 7.31 1.55
N ASP A 136 -22.43 8.45 0.81
CA ASP A 136 -23.72 8.99 0.36
C ASP A 136 -24.37 8.05 -0.67
N ASP A 137 -25.67 8.17 -0.87
CA ASP A 137 -26.49 7.26 -1.70
C ASP A 137 -25.95 7.00 -3.13
N ASP A 138 -25.23 7.97 -3.70
CA ASP A 138 -24.67 7.90 -5.06
C ASP A 138 -23.28 7.26 -5.12
N PHE A 139 -22.68 6.87 -3.98
CA PHE A 139 -21.31 6.39 -3.88
C PHE A 139 -21.24 4.97 -3.27
N ASP A 140 -20.20 4.64 -2.51
CA ASP A 140 -20.02 3.30 -1.95
C ASP A 140 -20.66 3.15 -0.56
N PRO A 141 -21.80 2.43 -0.44
CA PRO A 141 -22.53 2.25 0.82
C PRO A 141 -21.77 1.39 1.85
N GLU A 142 -20.62 0.81 1.50
CA GLU A 142 -19.77 0.10 2.46
C GLU A 142 -19.00 1.06 3.38
N PHE A 143 -19.00 2.37 3.08
CA PHE A 143 -18.39 3.43 3.89
C PHE A 143 -19.44 4.37 4.51
N ASP A 144 -19.00 5.18 5.46
CA ASP A 144 -19.79 6.23 6.10
C ASP A 144 -18.88 7.36 6.64
N LEU A 145 -19.47 8.31 7.36
CA LEU A 145 -18.73 9.41 7.99
C LEU A 145 -17.68 8.92 9.00
N ALA A 146 -17.94 7.81 9.71
CA ALA A 146 -16.96 7.23 10.63
C ALA A 146 -15.77 6.65 9.85
N SER A 147 -16.02 6.02 8.71
CA SER A 147 -14.99 5.53 7.77
C SER A 147 -14.06 6.67 7.32
N GLU A 148 -14.63 7.82 6.93
CA GLU A 148 -13.85 9.01 6.57
C GLU A 148 -12.94 9.45 7.73
N GLN A 149 -13.50 9.54 8.94
CA GLN A 149 -12.75 9.96 10.13
C GLN A 149 -11.61 8.99 10.46
N VAL A 150 -11.85 7.68 10.34
CA VAL A 150 -10.83 6.64 10.54
C VAL A 150 -9.74 6.76 9.49
N SER A 151 -10.08 6.96 8.20
CA SER A 151 -9.11 7.11 7.11
C SER A 151 -8.14 8.27 7.36
N ARG A 152 -8.64 9.39 7.87
CA ARG A 152 -7.83 10.57 8.21
C ARG A 152 -6.85 10.35 9.37
N GLN A 153 -7.10 9.35 10.21
CA GLN A 153 -6.24 9.01 11.36
C GLN A 153 -5.15 7.98 11.02
N LEU A 154 -5.27 7.27 9.90
CA LEU A 154 -4.35 6.19 9.54
C LEU A 154 -2.89 6.66 9.46
N ALA A 155 -2.65 7.82 8.86
CA ALA A 155 -1.29 8.35 8.69
C ALA A 155 -0.55 8.54 10.03
N GLN A 156 -1.26 8.99 11.07
CA GLN A 156 -0.67 9.14 12.41
C GLN A 156 -0.28 7.79 13.01
N GLU A 157 -1.15 6.79 12.91
CA GLU A 157 -0.88 5.47 13.48
C GLU A 157 0.19 4.72 12.67
N TYR A 158 0.18 4.82 11.35
CA TYR A 158 1.16 4.18 10.47
C TYR A 158 2.56 4.77 10.61
N ARG A 159 2.67 6.07 10.91
CA ARG A 159 3.96 6.70 11.23
C ARG A 159 4.57 6.09 12.48
N LYS A 160 3.78 5.74 13.50
CA LYS A 160 4.27 5.04 14.71
C LYS A 160 4.79 3.64 14.36
N VAL A 161 4.06 2.93 13.48
CA VAL A 161 4.50 1.62 12.98
C VAL A 161 5.81 1.76 12.21
N ALA A 162 5.91 2.73 11.30
CA ALA A 162 7.13 2.97 10.54
C ALA A 162 8.34 3.28 11.46
N THR A 163 8.14 4.12 12.48
CA THR A 163 9.17 4.40 13.48
C THR A 163 9.62 3.14 14.21
N HIS A 164 8.68 2.29 14.63
CA HIS A 164 8.98 1.02 15.32
C HIS A 164 9.83 0.07 14.48
N TYR A 165 9.57 0.00 13.18
CA TYR A 165 10.30 -0.88 12.26
C TYR A 165 11.52 -0.22 11.60
N HIS A 166 11.85 1.02 11.92
CA HIS A 166 12.85 1.84 11.23
C HIS A 166 12.62 1.90 9.71
N ALA A 167 11.35 1.86 9.31
CA ALA A 167 10.89 1.84 7.93
C ALA A 167 10.77 3.25 7.34
N GLY A 168 10.83 3.35 6.01
CA GLY A 168 10.38 4.55 5.30
C GLY A 168 8.89 4.78 5.52
N PHE A 169 8.47 6.05 5.47
CA PHE A 169 7.07 6.42 5.61
C PHE A 169 6.66 7.49 4.59
N LEU A 170 5.52 7.27 3.93
CA LEU A 170 4.88 8.24 3.05
C LEU A 170 3.40 8.38 3.42
N ASP A 171 2.93 9.61 3.55
CA ASP A 171 1.52 9.95 3.73
C ASP A 171 0.92 10.32 2.37
N ALA A 172 0.24 9.38 1.72
CA ALA A 172 -0.32 9.59 0.39
C ALA A 172 -1.43 10.65 0.37
N SER A 173 -2.09 10.89 1.48
CA SER A 173 -3.13 11.94 1.59
C SER A 173 -2.59 13.36 1.41
N LYS A 174 -1.27 13.55 1.54
CA LYS A 174 -0.59 14.83 1.27
C LYS A 174 -0.11 14.94 -0.18
N ILE A 175 -0.25 13.91 -0.95
CA ILE A 175 0.28 13.81 -2.31
C ILE A 175 -0.85 13.86 -3.33
N ALA A 176 -1.96 13.16 -3.06
CA ALA A 176 -3.10 13.06 -3.95
C ALA A 176 -4.42 13.04 -3.17
N LEU A 177 -5.47 13.46 -3.83
CA LEU A 177 -6.84 13.36 -3.35
C LEU A 177 -7.54 12.19 -4.05
N PRO A 178 -8.59 11.63 -3.45
CA PRO A 178 -9.46 10.70 -4.16
C PRO A 178 -10.18 11.42 -5.30
N SER A 179 -10.50 10.69 -6.35
CA SER A 179 -11.32 11.21 -7.45
C SER A 179 -12.71 11.67 -6.95
N GLU A 180 -13.22 12.75 -7.52
CA GLU A 180 -14.59 13.21 -7.25
C GLU A 180 -15.66 12.25 -7.81
N ILE A 181 -15.28 11.31 -8.70
CA ILE A 181 -16.19 10.36 -9.31
C ILE A 181 -16.68 9.33 -8.30
N ASP A 182 -15.78 8.79 -7.45
CA ASP A 182 -16.10 7.75 -6.47
C ASP A 182 -15.65 8.06 -5.03
N ARG A 183 -14.90 9.14 -4.84
CA ARG A 183 -14.41 9.59 -3.53
C ARG A 183 -13.52 8.59 -2.79
N GLU A 184 -12.98 7.59 -3.52
CA GLU A 184 -12.18 6.50 -2.96
C GLU A 184 -10.86 6.29 -3.72
N HIS A 185 -10.88 6.34 -5.05
CA HIS A 185 -9.74 5.92 -5.87
C HIS A 185 -8.96 7.09 -6.47
N LEU A 186 -7.69 6.83 -6.78
CA LEU A 186 -6.84 7.76 -7.50
C LEU A 186 -7.28 7.89 -8.97
N ASP A 187 -7.26 9.11 -9.49
CA ASP A 187 -7.30 9.37 -10.93
C ASP A 187 -5.89 9.25 -11.55
N GLU A 188 -5.76 9.52 -12.85
CA GLU A 188 -4.48 9.46 -13.58
C GLU A 188 -3.44 10.40 -12.97
N SER A 189 -3.85 11.59 -12.55
CA SER A 189 -2.96 12.58 -11.95
C SER A 189 -2.48 12.15 -10.57
N GLY A 190 -3.35 11.53 -9.79
CA GLY A 190 -3.04 10.95 -8.49
C GLY A 190 -2.05 9.79 -8.60
N HIS A 191 -2.22 8.92 -9.58
CA HIS A 191 -1.25 7.87 -9.86
C HIS A 191 0.14 8.43 -10.22
N ALA A 192 0.21 9.46 -11.05
CA ALA A 192 1.46 10.10 -11.42
C ALA A 192 2.14 10.77 -10.19
N ALA A 193 1.39 11.54 -9.42
CA ALA A 193 1.90 12.20 -8.22
C ALA A 193 2.40 11.20 -7.17
N LEU A 194 1.67 10.09 -6.96
CA LEU A 194 2.08 9.05 -6.03
C LEU A 194 3.38 8.37 -6.48
N ALA A 195 3.53 8.06 -7.77
CA ALA A 195 4.77 7.49 -8.31
C ALA A 195 5.97 8.41 -8.10
N ASP A 196 5.81 9.72 -8.30
CA ASP A 196 6.85 10.72 -8.08
C ASP A 196 7.26 10.80 -6.61
N ALA A 197 6.28 10.83 -5.71
CA ALA A 197 6.53 10.90 -4.28
C ALA A 197 7.21 9.63 -3.75
N ILE A 198 6.79 8.44 -4.20
CA ILE A 198 7.42 7.17 -3.82
C ILE A 198 8.88 7.13 -4.31
N TYR A 199 9.11 7.48 -5.57
CA TYR A 199 10.46 7.52 -6.13
C TYR A 199 11.38 8.44 -5.32
N LYS A 200 10.91 9.66 -5.03
CA LYS A 200 11.63 10.64 -4.22
C LYS A 200 11.91 10.11 -2.81
N THR A 201 10.92 9.54 -2.15
CA THR A 201 11.07 8.97 -0.80
C THR A 201 12.13 7.87 -0.77
N ILE A 202 12.12 6.95 -1.73
CA ILE A 202 13.10 5.86 -1.79
C ILE A 202 14.51 6.37 -2.04
N THR A 203 14.66 7.31 -2.98
CA THR A 203 15.99 7.83 -3.37
C THR A 203 16.60 8.73 -2.30
N GLU A 204 15.80 9.58 -1.65
CA GLU A 204 16.29 10.50 -0.60
C GLU A 204 16.56 9.80 0.75
N SER A 205 15.86 8.72 1.05
CA SER A 205 16.05 7.96 2.29
C SER A 205 17.18 6.93 2.22
N GLY A 206 17.73 6.65 1.04
CA GLY A 206 18.74 5.61 0.85
C GLY A 206 18.22 4.19 1.12
N LEU A 207 16.90 3.96 1.05
CA LEU A 207 16.30 2.64 1.33
C LEU A 207 16.87 1.51 0.46
N LEU A 208 17.35 1.83 -0.75
CA LEU A 208 17.95 0.84 -1.65
C LEU A 208 19.49 0.75 -1.51
N GLU A 209 20.13 1.64 -0.77
CA GLU A 209 21.59 1.64 -0.57
C GLU A 209 21.98 0.76 0.61
N LYS A 210 21.15 0.67 1.63
CA LYS A 210 21.39 -0.13 2.85
C LYS A 210 21.50 -1.63 2.60
N GLY A 211 20.88 -2.16 1.57
CA GLY A 211 20.95 -3.57 1.18
C GLY A 211 22.29 -3.98 0.53
N MET A 212 23.15 -3.05 0.14
CA MET A 212 24.44 -3.35 -0.50
C MET A 212 25.57 -3.62 0.51
N ASP A 213 25.50 -3.06 1.72
CA ASP A 213 26.58 -3.20 2.71
C ASP A 213 26.58 -4.54 3.47
N SER A 214 25.50 -5.28 3.46
CA SER A 214 25.41 -6.58 4.17
C SER A 214 26.01 -7.76 3.40
N SER A 215 26.40 -7.59 2.14
CA SER A 215 26.92 -8.66 1.28
C SER A 215 28.44 -8.87 1.36
N PHE A 216 29.18 -8.04 2.09
CA PHE A 216 30.66 -8.09 2.13
C PHE A 216 31.26 -8.61 3.45
N CYS A 217 30.50 -9.16 4.38
CA CYS A 217 31.03 -9.58 5.68
C CYS A 217 30.96 -11.08 5.95
N HIS A 218 31.15 -11.94 4.92
CA HIS A 218 31.33 -13.37 5.12
C HIS A 218 32.34 -13.92 4.10
N ILE A 219 33.61 -13.49 4.20
CA ILE A 219 34.78 -14.27 3.79
C ILE A 219 35.95 -13.87 4.71
N ALA A 220 36.13 -14.57 5.78
CA ALA A 220 37.40 -14.80 6.44
C ALA A 220 37.26 -16.02 7.36
#